data_a21b75cb2a6b12c958072e19fd41e548
#
_entry.id   a21b75cb2a6b12c958072e19fd41e548
#
_cell.length_a   1.000
_cell.length_b   1.000
_cell.length_c   1.000
_cell.angle_alpha   90.00
_cell.angle_beta   90.00
_cell.angle_gamma   90.00
#
_symmetry.space_group_name_H-M   'P 1'
#
loop_
_entity.id
_entity.type
_entity.pdbx_description
1 polymer ?
#
loop_
_entity_poly.entity_id
_entity_poly.type
_entity_poly.pdbx_seq_one_letter_code
_entity_poly.pdbx_strand_id
1 'polypeptide(L)'
;YDVLKRIDGVTSLKPDIAILLVGTNDVWATYSEKTMKAYIRKNRLPERPSKESYARNLAEILQRLKTASIAHIGVMSLPLITEEPEHILFKRSVEYSELIKKITSQMDLCYLDLNERQRDYLTKNKKNPSSGREVSWEFTLRMIFKHILLRKSWDALSQENGFLLTVDHVHQNSTGAALIKECASEFLKKLSLPDG
;
A
#
# COMPACT_ATOMS: atom_id res chain seq x y z
N TYR A 1 10.20 -8.04 1.41
CA TYR A 1 11.02 -9.12 1.99
C TYR A 1 10.22 -9.99 2.97
N ASP A 2 9.50 -9.42 3.95
CA ASP A 2 8.77 -10.23 4.94
C ASP A 2 7.65 -11.08 4.34
N VAL A 3 6.96 -10.56 3.33
CA VAL A 3 5.97 -11.35 2.57
C VAL A 3 6.66 -12.50 1.84
N LEU A 4 7.82 -12.24 1.20
CA LEU A 4 8.58 -13.28 0.50
C LEU A 4 8.97 -14.43 1.42
N LYS A 5 9.37 -14.16 2.66
CA LYS A 5 9.68 -15.22 3.66
C LYS A 5 8.49 -16.09 4.04
N ARG A 6 7.29 -15.57 3.92
CA ARG A 6 6.05 -16.24 4.34
C ARG A 6 5.22 -16.79 3.19
N ILE A 7 5.67 -16.59 1.95
CA ILE A 7 4.88 -16.92 0.75
C ILE A 7 4.56 -18.42 0.67
N ASP A 8 5.48 -19.28 1.12
CA ASP A 8 5.27 -20.73 1.10
C ASP A 8 4.10 -21.15 2.02
N GLY A 9 3.89 -20.42 3.12
CA GLY A 9 2.71 -20.60 3.97
C GLY A 9 1.39 -20.24 3.27
N VAL A 10 1.42 -19.25 2.37
CA VAL A 10 0.25 -18.87 1.56
C VAL A 10 -0.01 -19.90 0.47
N THR A 11 1.04 -20.29 -0.26
CA THR A 11 0.91 -21.26 -1.37
C THR A 11 0.48 -22.64 -0.91
N SER A 12 0.87 -23.05 0.31
CA SER A 12 0.45 -24.32 0.91
C SER A 12 -1.05 -24.41 1.18
N LEU A 13 -1.73 -23.27 1.33
CA LEU A 13 -3.20 -23.23 1.48
C LEU A 13 -3.94 -23.44 0.16
N LYS A 14 -3.23 -23.42 -0.97
CA LYS A 14 -3.78 -23.56 -2.33
C LYS A 14 -5.01 -22.67 -2.59
N PRO A 15 -4.91 -21.35 -2.36
CA PRO A 15 -6.05 -20.47 -2.61
C PRO A 15 -6.34 -20.38 -4.11
N ASP A 16 -7.62 -20.26 -4.49
CA ASP A 16 -8.03 -20.03 -5.88
C ASP A 16 -7.72 -18.60 -6.32
N ILE A 17 -7.77 -17.66 -5.38
CA ILE A 17 -7.59 -16.22 -5.63
C ILE A 17 -6.57 -15.65 -4.65
N ALA A 18 -5.64 -14.84 -5.15
CA ALA A 18 -4.73 -14.04 -4.35
C ALA A 18 -4.80 -12.56 -4.74
N ILE A 19 -5.00 -11.68 -3.76
CA ILE A 19 -4.90 -10.23 -3.95
C ILE A 19 -3.73 -9.73 -3.09
N LEU A 20 -2.77 -9.08 -3.74
CA LEU A 20 -1.58 -8.53 -3.09
C LEU A 20 -1.68 -7.02 -2.96
N LEU A 21 -1.46 -6.50 -1.75
CA LEU A 21 -1.25 -5.09 -1.46
C LEU A 21 -0.02 -4.99 -0.54
N VAL A 22 1.16 -4.81 -1.12
CA VAL A 22 2.44 -4.85 -0.41
C VAL A 22 3.40 -3.78 -0.96
N GLY A 23 4.23 -3.17 -0.09
CA GLY A 23 5.26 -2.23 -0.51
C GLY A 23 5.23 -0.86 0.17
N THR A 24 4.17 -0.50 0.89
CA THR A 24 4.09 0.77 1.64
C THR A 24 5.28 0.94 2.58
N ASN A 25 5.66 -0.13 3.28
CA ASN A 25 6.81 -0.12 4.17
C ASN A 25 8.15 -0.02 3.44
N ASP A 26 8.23 -0.58 2.23
CA ASP A 26 9.44 -0.46 1.39
C ASP A 26 9.64 1.00 0.97
N VAL A 27 8.57 1.69 0.55
CA VAL A 27 8.60 3.14 0.26
C VAL A 27 8.95 3.94 1.51
N TRP A 28 8.29 3.68 2.63
CA TRP A 28 8.55 4.37 3.90
C TRP A 28 10.02 4.23 4.33
N ALA A 29 10.59 3.03 4.22
CA ALA A 29 11.97 2.76 4.59
C ALA A 29 12.98 3.61 3.80
N THR A 30 12.62 4.06 2.59
CA THR A 30 13.47 4.93 1.78
C THR A 30 13.38 6.42 2.16
N TYR A 31 12.51 6.83 3.08
CA TYR A 31 12.25 8.24 3.39
C TYR A 31 13.51 9.03 3.77
N SER A 32 14.32 8.47 4.68
CA SER A 32 15.60 9.07 5.11
C SER A 32 16.61 7.99 5.49
N GLU A 33 17.88 8.35 5.52
CA GLU A 33 18.94 7.44 6.00
C GLU A 33 18.69 6.92 7.43
N LYS A 34 18.16 7.78 8.31
CA LYS A 34 17.79 7.41 9.68
C LYS A 34 16.69 6.35 9.67
N THR A 35 15.62 6.58 8.91
CA THR A 35 14.50 5.65 8.77
C THR A 35 14.97 4.33 8.18
N MET A 36 15.75 4.37 7.13
CA MET A 36 16.31 3.19 6.46
C MET A 36 17.13 2.31 7.41
N LYS A 37 18.09 2.91 8.13
CA LYS A 37 18.94 2.18 9.09
C LYS A 37 18.10 1.55 10.21
N ALA A 38 17.13 2.29 10.74
CA ALA A 38 16.21 1.78 11.75
C ALA A 38 15.39 0.59 11.23
N TYR A 39 14.91 0.69 9.98
CA TYR A 39 14.11 -0.34 9.33
C TYR A 39 14.90 -1.62 9.07
N ILE A 40 16.13 -1.50 8.53
CA ILE A 40 17.04 -2.63 8.32
C ILE A 40 17.29 -3.38 9.63
N ARG A 41 17.63 -2.64 10.70
CA ARG A 41 17.92 -3.24 12.02
C ARG A 41 16.69 -3.92 12.62
N LYS A 42 15.53 -3.23 12.62
CA LYS A 42 14.29 -3.76 13.22
C LYS A 42 13.81 -5.03 12.51
N ASN A 43 13.86 -5.05 11.19
CA ASN A 43 13.31 -6.14 10.38
C ASN A 43 14.38 -7.13 9.91
N ARG A 44 15.65 -6.94 10.32
CA ARG A 44 16.79 -7.81 9.93
C ARG A 44 16.84 -8.01 8.42
N LEU A 45 16.72 -6.89 7.66
CA LEU A 45 16.75 -6.95 6.22
C LEU A 45 18.14 -7.36 5.72
N PRO A 46 18.24 -8.22 4.71
CA PRO A 46 19.52 -8.68 4.16
C PRO A 46 20.24 -7.61 3.33
N GLU A 47 19.51 -6.61 2.86
CA GLU A 47 20.02 -5.53 2.02
C GLU A 47 19.27 -4.21 2.27
N ARG A 48 19.79 -3.12 1.68
CA ARG A 48 19.14 -1.80 1.75
C ARG A 48 17.85 -1.81 0.93
N PRO A 49 16.73 -1.29 1.49
CA PRO A 49 15.51 -1.05 0.73
C PRO A 49 15.76 -0.12 -0.46
N SER A 50 15.36 -0.58 -1.64
CA SER A 50 15.43 0.20 -2.90
C SER A 50 14.33 -0.24 -3.85
N LYS A 51 14.11 0.48 -4.96
CA LYS A 51 13.18 0.07 -6.00
C LYS A 51 13.58 -1.27 -6.63
N GLU A 52 14.88 -1.49 -6.80
CA GLU A 52 15.43 -2.71 -7.38
C GLU A 52 15.21 -3.91 -6.47
N SER A 53 15.49 -3.78 -5.16
CA SER A 53 15.24 -4.85 -4.18
C SER A 53 13.74 -5.14 -4.05
N TYR A 54 12.90 -4.12 -4.07
CA TYR A 54 11.44 -4.29 -4.08
C TYR A 54 10.97 -5.02 -5.34
N ALA A 55 11.46 -4.61 -6.52
CA ALA A 55 11.09 -5.25 -7.79
C ALA A 55 11.46 -6.73 -7.83
N ARG A 56 12.68 -7.09 -7.38
CA ARG A 56 13.11 -8.50 -7.30
C ARG A 56 12.22 -9.30 -6.35
N ASN A 57 11.97 -8.77 -5.17
CA ASN A 57 11.14 -9.45 -4.17
C ASN A 57 9.70 -9.62 -4.64
N LEU A 58 9.11 -8.61 -5.28
CA LEU A 58 7.76 -8.69 -5.84
C LEU A 58 7.68 -9.72 -6.96
N ALA A 59 8.62 -9.67 -7.91
CA ALA A 59 8.68 -10.64 -9.02
C ALA A 59 8.80 -12.08 -8.50
N GLU A 60 9.64 -12.32 -7.49
CA GLU A 60 9.80 -13.63 -6.86
C GLU A 60 8.50 -14.10 -6.17
N ILE A 61 7.82 -13.22 -5.43
CA ILE A 61 6.51 -13.51 -4.82
C ILE A 61 5.51 -13.93 -5.90
N LEU A 62 5.38 -13.13 -6.95
CA LEU A 62 4.44 -13.40 -8.03
C LEU A 62 4.77 -14.68 -8.79
N GLN A 63 6.06 -14.96 -9.03
CA GLN A 63 6.50 -16.20 -9.64
C GLN A 63 6.12 -17.42 -8.79
N ARG A 64 6.31 -17.36 -7.48
CA ARG A 64 5.91 -18.47 -6.57
C ARG A 64 4.40 -18.68 -6.55
N LEU A 65 3.60 -17.61 -6.56
CA LEU A 65 2.15 -17.71 -6.66
C LEU A 65 1.71 -18.37 -7.97
N LYS A 66 2.33 -18.00 -9.10
CA LYS A 66 2.06 -18.64 -10.40
C LYS A 66 2.47 -20.12 -10.40
N THR A 67 3.64 -20.42 -9.86
CA THR A 67 4.14 -21.81 -9.76
C THR A 67 3.25 -22.69 -8.89
N ALA A 68 2.62 -22.11 -7.86
CA ALA A 68 1.63 -22.79 -7.02
C ALA A 68 0.26 -22.96 -7.71
N SER A 69 0.13 -22.57 -8.98
CA SER A 69 -1.08 -22.71 -9.80
C SER A 69 -2.29 -21.98 -9.23
N ILE A 70 -2.08 -20.82 -8.59
CA ILE A 70 -3.17 -19.96 -8.14
C ILE A 70 -3.84 -19.36 -9.38
N ALA A 71 -5.13 -19.65 -9.56
CA ALA A 71 -5.86 -19.37 -10.78
C ALA A 71 -5.97 -17.84 -11.06
N HIS A 72 -6.17 -17.06 -10.00
CA HIS A 72 -6.44 -15.63 -10.13
C HIS A 72 -5.54 -14.81 -9.21
N ILE A 73 -4.65 -14.00 -9.78
CA ILE A 73 -3.72 -13.15 -9.02
C ILE A 73 -3.95 -11.68 -9.39
N GLY A 74 -4.44 -10.90 -8.41
CA GLY A 74 -4.56 -9.45 -8.51
C GLY A 74 -3.45 -8.76 -7.71
N VAL A 75 -2.79 -7.78 -8.30
CA VAL A 75 -1.73 -7.01 -7.63
C VAL A 75 -2.14 -5.55 -7.58
N MET A 76 -2.41 -5.06 -6.39
CA MET A 76 -2.87 -3.70 -6.17
C MET A 76 -1.67 -2.75 -6.12
N SER A 77 -1.78 -1.60 -6.80
CA SER A 77 -0.83 -0.51 -6.65
C SER A 77 -0.82 0.04 -5.23
N LEU A 78 0.25 0.72 -4.83
CA LEU A 78 0.40 1.19 -3.46
C LEU A 78 -0.61 2.29 -3.14
N PRO A 79 -1.16 2.30 -1.93
CA PRO A 79 -1.89 3.47 -1.45
C PRO A 79 -0.93 4.67 -1.39
N LEU A 80 -1.47 5.86 -1.54
CA LEU A 80 -0.70 7.08 -1.36
C LEU A 80 -0.15 7.16 0.07
N ILE A 81 1.13 7.50 0.16
CA ILE A 81 1.76 7.92 1.40
C ILE A 81 1.79 9.45 1.39
N THR A 82 1.09 10.05 2.33
CA THR A 82 0.72 11.47 2.37
C THR A 82 -0.21 11.90 1.22
N GLU A 83 -0.92 12.98 1.44
CA GLU A 83 -1.84 13.59 0.46
C GLU A 83 -1.25 14.86 -0.17
N GLU A 84 0.06 15.07 0.00
CA GLU A 84 0.82 16.21 -0.54
C GLU A 84 1.58 15.79 -1.81
N PRO A 85 1.14 16.21 -3.02
CA PRO A 85 1.74 15.77 -4.28
C PRO A 85 3.23 16.09 -4.41
N GLU A 86 3.69 17.21 -3.78
CA GLU A 86 5.10 17.60 -3.82
C GLU A 86 5.99 16.84 -2.83
N HIS A 87 5.40 16.13 -1.89
CA HIS A 87 6.17 15.38 -0.91
C HIS A 87 6.84 14.14 -1.53
N ILE A 88 8.08 13.87 -1.12
CA ILE A 88 8.88 12.77 -1.69
C ILE A 88 8.21 11.38 -1.54
N LEU A 89 7.51 11.13 -0.44
CA LEU A 89 6.82 9.84 -0.23
C LEU A 89 5.59 9.68 -1.13
N PHE A 90 4.88 10.77 -1.45
CA PHE A 90 3.82 10.74 -2.47
C PHE A 90 4.41 10.32 -3.82
N LYS A 91 5.44 11.03 -4.27
CA LYS A 91 6.12 10.75 -5.55
C LYS A 91 6.64 9.32 -5.62
N ARG A 92 7.24 8.82 -4.53
CA ARG A 92 7.70 7.44 -4.44
C ARG A 92 6.56 6.41 -4.46
N SER A 93 5.43 6.68 -3.80
CA SER A 93 4.28 5.77 -3.88
C SER A 93 3.76 5.63 -5.31
N VAL A 94 3.79 6.71 -6.10
CA VAL A 94 3.47 6.70 -7.54
C VAL A 94 4.52 5.90 -8.31
N GLU A 95 5.81 6.17 -8.12
CA GLU A 95 6.89 5.46 -8.81
C GLU A 95 6.87 3.94 -8.56
N TYR A 96 6.59 3.53 -7.33
CA TYR A 96 6.47 2.10 -7.00
C TYR A 96 5.20 1.49 -7.59
N SER A 97 4.12 2.25 -7.69
CA SER A 97 2.89 1.82 -8.35
C SER A 97 3.08 1.58 -9.85
N GLU A 98 3.81 2.47 -10.53
CA GLU A 98 4.20 2.27 -11.94
C GLU A 98 5.12 1.04 -12.12
N LEU A 99 6.00 0.80 -11.16
CA LEU A 99 6.84 -0.40 -11.17
C LEU A 99 6.00 -1.68 -11.00
N ILE A 100 5.00 -1.67 -10.09
CA ILE A 100 4.04 -2.78 -9.96
C ILE A 100 3.31 -3.02 -11.27
N LYS A 101 2.78 -1.96 -11.89
CA LYS A 101 2.09 -2.01 -13.17
C LYS A 101 2.93 -2.65 -14.28
N LYS A 102 4.21 -2.27 -14.36
CA LYS A 102 5.17 -2.84 -15.30
C LYS A 102 5.39 -4.33 -15.04
N ILE A 103 5.64 -4.72 -13.79
CA ILE A 103 5.91 -6.12 -13.44
C ILE A 103 4.67 -6.99 -13.70
N THR A 104 3.48 -6.54 -13.32
CA THR A 104 2.24 -7.29 -13.56
C THR A 104 1.96 -7.48 -15.04
N SER A 105 2.18 -6.44 -15.86
CA SER A 105 2.05 -6.52 -17.32
C SER A 105 3.03 -7.52 -17.92
N GLN A 106 4.29 -7.54 -17.48
CA GLN A 106 5.31 -8.48 -17.96
C GLN A 106 5.00 -9.93 -17.60
N MET A 107 4.26 -10.15 -16.51
CA MET A 107 3.91 -11.47 -16.00
C MET A 107 2.48 -11.91 -16.40
N ASP A 108 1.77 -11.11 -17.18
CA ASP A 108 0.36 -11.33 -17.54
C ASP A 108 -0.54 -11.54 -16.32
N LEU A 109 -0.42 -10.59 -15.36
CA LEU A 109 -1.20 -10.58 -14.11
C LEU A 109 -2.10 -9.36 -14.04
N CYS A 110 -3.19 -9.47 -13.26
CA CYS A 110 -4.14 -8.38 -13.11
C CYS A 110 -3.58 -7.26 -12.21
N TYR A 111 -3.43 -6.06 -12.78
CA TYR A 111 -3.11 -4.85 -12.04
C TYR A 111 -4.38 -4.18 -11.51
N LEU A 112 -4.38 -3.78 -10.22
CA LEU A 112 -5.48 -3.09 -9.56
C LEU A 112 -5.04 -1.65 -9.23
N ASP A 113 -5.70 -0.68 -9.83
CA ASP A 113 -5.31 0.73 -9.97
C ASP A 113 -5.61 1.63 -8.75
N LEU A 114 -5.33 1.17 -7.53
CA LEU A 114 -5.63 1.90 -6.29
C LEU A 114 -4.98 3.29 -6.24
N ASN A 115 -3.69 3.40 -6.60
CA ASN A 115 -2.95 4.66 -6.54
C ASN A 115 -3.58 5.72 -7.44
N GLU A 116 -3.93 5.33 -8.65
CA GLU A 116 -4.60 6.18 -9.63
C GLU A 116 -5.95 6.67 -9.11
N ARG A 117 -6.76 5.78 -8.54
CA ARG A 117 -8.07 6.13 -7.95
C ARG A 117 -7.93 7.08 -6.78
N GLN A 118 -6.94 6.88 -5.93
CA GLN A 118 -6.69 7.78 -4.81
C GLN A 118 -6.24 9.16 -5.29
N ARG A 119 -5.38 9.25 -6.30
CA ARG A 119 -4.97 10.53 -6.92
C ARG A 119 -6.18 11.25 -7.55
N ASP A 120 -7.00 10.53 -8.28
CA ASP A 120 -8.21 11.07 -8.88
C ASP A 120 -9.20 11.58 -7.83
N TYR A 121 -9.37 10.84 -6.73
CA TYR A 121 -10.19 11.23 -5.61
C TYR A 121 -9.69 12.54 -4.97
N LEU A 122 -8.39 12.64 -4.72
CA LEU A 122 -7.77 13.86 -4.19
C LEU A 122 -7.97 15.05 -5.14
N THR A 123 -7.72 14.85 -6.43
CA THR A 123 -7.89 15.92 -7.44
C THR A 123 -9.33 16.48 -7.47
N LYS A 124 -10.32 15.60 -7.32
CA LYS A 124 -11.74 15.98 -7.35
C LYS A 124 -12.23 16.63 -6.05
N ASN A 125 -11.64 16.27 -4.90
CA ASN A 125 -12.19 16.61 -3.59
C ASN A 125 -11.31 17.56 -2.77
N LYS A 126 -10.03 17.71 -3.09
CA LYS A 126 -9.12 18.57 -2.33
C LYS A 126 -9.34 20.04 -2.69
N LYS A 127 -9.98 20.76 -1.79
CA LYS A 127 -10.27 22.20 -1.96
C LYS A 127 -9.13 23.10 -1.46
N ASN A 128 -8.33 22.62 -0.50
CA ASN A 128 -7.20 23.34 0.09
C ASN A 128 -6.02 22.38 0.24
N PRO A 129 -4.77 22.87 0.15
CA PRO A 129 -3.62 22.05 0.52
C PRO A 129 -3.80 21.57 1.95
N SER A 130 -3.50 20.30 2.21
CA SER A 130 -3.46 19.78 3.57
C SER A 130 -2.46 20.59 4.39
N SER A 131 -2.62 20.60 5.69
CA SER A 131 -2.03 21.57 6.62
C SER A 131 -0.50 21.58 6.74
N GLY A 132 0.26 21.14 5.73
CA GLY A 132 1.74 21.15 5.73
C GLY A 132 2.36 20.39 6.92
N ARG A 133 1.64 19.44 7.50
CA ARG A 133 2.12 18.68 8.65
C ARG A 133 3.20 17.72 8.23
N GLU A 134 4.26 17.69 8.99
CA GLU A 134 5.38 16.81 8.75
C GLU A 134 4.97 15.34 8.87
N VAL A 135 5.39 14.55 7.89
CA VAL A 135 5.23 13.09 7.93
C VAL A 135 6.23 12.54 8.95
N SER A 136 5.75 12.19 10.13
CA SER A 136 6.61 11.74 11.23
C SER A 136 5.96 10.63 12.06
N TRP A 137 6.81 9.84 12.73
CA TRP A 137 6.38 8.83 13.66
C TRP A 137 5.69 9.43 14.91
N GLU A 138 6.15 10.59 15.34
CA GLU A 138 5.59 11.34 16.46
C GLU A 138 4.13 11.75 16.18
N PHE A 139 3.85 12.11 14.92
CA PHE A 139 2.48 12.42 14.50
C PHE A 139 1.58 11.18 14.59
N THR A 140 2.04 10.03 14.08
CA THR A 140 1.30 8.75 14.19
C THR A 140 1.03 8.38 15.66
N LEU A 141 2.02 8.48 16.53
CA LEU A 141 1.84 8.22 17.97
C LEU A 141 0.80 9.15 18.61
N ARG A 142 0.78 10.43 18.22
CA ARG A 142 -0.25 11.37 18.68
C ARG A 142 -1.65 10.95 18.25
N MET A 143 -1.82 10.43 17.03
CA MET A 143 -3.11 9.93 16.56
C MET A 143 -3.55 8.69 17.35
N ILE A 144 -2.64 7.75 17.58
CA ILE A 144 -2.90 6.57 18.40
C ILE A 144 -3.31 6.98 19.83
N PHE A 145 -2.59 7.92 20.43
CA PHE A 145 -2.90 8.43 21.77
C PHE A 145 -4.31 9.06 21.83
N LYS A 146 -4.65 9.94 20.87
CA LYS A 146 -5.98 10.55 20.79
C LYS A 146 -7.09 9.50 20.57
N HIS A 147 -6.82 8.49 19.74
CA HIS A 147 -7.77 7.42 19.51
C HIS A 147 -8.07 6.63 20.80
N ILE A 148 -7.02 6.19 21.50
CA ILE A 148 -7.15 5.34 22.68
C ILE A 148 -7.68 6.16 23.89
N LEU A 149 -7.04 7.29 24.20
CA LEU A 149 -7.36 8.04 25.43
C LEU A 149 -8.60 8.91 25.28
N LEU A 150 -8.76 9.59 24.13
CA LEU A 150 -9.91 10.46 23.89
C LEU A 150 -11.06 9.75 23.17
N ARG A 151 -10.93 8.46 22.90
CA ARG A 151 -11.93 7.63 22.20
C ARG A 151 -12.42 8.23 20.87
N LYS A 152 -11.57 9.01 20.19
CA LYS A 152 -11.90 9.58 18.90
C LYS A 152 -11.82 8.52 17.82
N SER A 153 -12.79 8.49 16.89
CA SER A 153 -12.71 7.62 15.73
C SER A 153 -11.56 8.03 14.81
N TRP A 154 -11.03 7.08 14.03
CA TRP A 154 -9.99 7.36 13.03
C TRP A 154 -10.44 8.39 12.00
N ASP A 155 -11.71 8.36 11.58
CA ASP A 155 -12.26 9.32 10.64
C ASP A 155 -12.37 10.73 11.24
N ALA A 156 -12.76 10.85 12.51
CA ALA A 156 -12.77 12.15 13.20
C ALA A 156 -11.34 12.73 13.29
N LEU A 157 -10.34 11.90 13.58
CA LEU A 157 -8.93 12.31 13.60
C LEU A 157 -8.43 12.71 12.21
N SER A 158 -8.82 11.98 11.18
CA SER A 158 -8.55 12.30 9.79
C SER A 158 -9.09 13.69 9.42
N GLN A 159 -10.37 13.94 9.70
CA GLN A 159 -11.04 15.23 9.44
C GLN A 159 -10.41 16.39 10.22
N GLU A 160 -10.12 16.22 11.51
CA GLU A 160 -9.41 17.22 12.33
C GLU A 160 -8.06 17.64 11.74
N ASN A 161 -7.43 16.74 11.00
CA ASN A 161 -6.13 16.97 10.40
C ASN A 161 -6.22 17.37 8.91
N GLY A 162 -7.44 17.47 8.35
CA GLY A 162 -7.66 17.88 6.97
C GLY A 162 -7.30 16.80 5.95
N PHE A 163 -7.23 15.53 6.36
CA PHE A 163 -7.00 14.40 5.46
C PHE A 163 -8.31 13.90 4.84
N LEU A 164 -8.22 13.45 3.60
CA LEU A 164 -9.33 12.87 2.84
C LEU A 164 -9.28 11.33 2.80
N LEU A 165 -8.09 10.74 2.78
CA LEU A 165 -7.87 9.32 2.57
C LEU A 165 -7.11 8.65 3.71
N THR A 166 -6.34 9.43 4.48
CA THR A 166 -5.44 8.90 5.52
C THR A 166 -5.76 9.45 6.89
N VAL A 167 -5.24 8.83 7.94
CA VAL A 167 -5.32 9.30 9.33
C VAL A 167 -4.07 10.08 9.72
N ASP A 168 -2.91 9.60 9.27
CA ASP A 168 -1.59 10.05 9.69
C ASP A 168 -0.55 10.05 8.56
N HIS A 169 -0.99 10.32 7.35
CA HIS A 169 -0.23 10.23 6.08
C HIS A 169 -0.02 8.80 5.54
N VAL A 170 -0.10 7.77 6.36
CA VAL A 170 0.22 6.38 5.96
C VAL A 170 -0.98 5.47 6.04
N HIS A 171 -1.66 5.50 7.20
CA HIS A 171 -2.78 4.59 7.46
C HIS A 171 -4.07 5.13 6.87
N GLN A 172 -4.77 4.27 6.14
CA GLN A 172 -6.00 4.65 5.45
C GLN A 172 -7.15 4.89 6.44
N ASN A 173 -7.94 5.93 6.21
CA ASN A 173 -9.24 6.14 6.85
C ASN A 173 -10.34 5.33 6.14
N SER A 174 -11.61 5.49 6.54
CA SER A 174 -12.74 4.76 5.92
C SER A 174 -12.88 5.04 4.42
N THR A 175 -12.59 6.24 3.95
CA THR A 175 -12.65 6.59 2.52
C THR A 175 -11.52 5.89 1.74
N GLY A 176 -10.28 5.94 2.25
CA GLY A 176 -9.15 5.23 1.65
C GLY A 176 -9.38 3.70 1.61
N ALA A 177 -9.93 3.15 2.71
CA ALA A 177 -10.30 1.74 2.79
C ALA A 177 -11.42 1.35 1.81
N ALA A 178 -12.39 2.25 1.57
CA ALA A 178 -13.45 2.03 0.59
C ALA A 178 -12.89 1.88 -0.84
N LEU A 179 -11.91 2.70 -1.23
CA LEU A 179 -11.25 2.58 -2.53
C LEU A 179 -10.48 1.26 -2.67
N ILE A 180 -9.83 0.77 -1.61
CA ILE A 180 -9.20 -0.57 -1.59
C ILE A 180 -10.26 -1.65 -1.81
N LYS A 181 -11.38 -1.57 -1.08
CA LYS A 181 -12.51 -2.50 -1.24
C LYS A 181 -13.06 -2.48 -2.67
N GLU A 182 -13.22 -1.31 -3.26
CA GLU A 182 -13.72 -1.17 -4.64
C GLU A 182 -12.80 -1.87 -5.64
N CYS A 183 -11.49 -1.62 -5.58
CA CYS A 183 -10.51 -2.30 -6.42
C CYS A 183 -10.59 -3.83 -6.30
N ALA A 184 -10.63 -4.34 -5.07
CA ALA A 184 -10.73 -5.77 -4.81
C ALA A 184 -12.07 -6.34 -5.32
N SER A 185 -13.19 -5.65 -5.06
CA SER A 185 -14.52 -6.09 -5.47
C SER A 185 -14.69 -6.12 -6.99
N GLU A 186 -14.15 -5.15 -7.70
CA GLU A 186 -14.18 -5.13 -9.17
C GLU A 186 -13.34 -6.26 -9.76
N PHE A 187 -12.19 -6.56 -9.18
CA PHE A 187 -11.40 -7.71 -9.58
C PHE A 187 -12.19 -9.01 -9.41
N LEU A 188 -12.79 -9.23 -8.24
CA LEU A 188 -13.58 -10.43 -7.97
C LEU A 188 -14.80 -10.57 -8.90
N LYS A 189 -15.50 -9.48 -9.20
CA LYS A 189 -16.62 -9.48 -10.14
C LYS A 189 -16.22 -9.86 -11.57
N LYS A 190 -15.02 -9.51 -12.01
CA LYS A 190 -14.50 -9.86 -13.34
C LYS A 190 -14.15 -11.34 -13.48
N LEU A 191 -13.98 -12.05 -12.37
CA LEU A 191 -13.59 -13.46 -12.41
C LEU A 191 -14.76 -14.39 -12.81
N SER A 192 -15.99 -13.88 -12.91
CA SER A 192 -17.18 -14.68 -13.28
C SER A 192 -17.16 -16.03 -12.58
N LEU A 193 -17.06 -15.99 -11.23
CA LEU A 193 -17.14 -17.24 -10.46
C LEU A 193 -18.48 -17.89 -10.79
N PRO A 194 -18.51 -19.14 -11.24
CA PRO A 194 -19.78 -19.82 -11.47
C PRO A 194 -20.60 -19.77 -10.18
N ASP A 195 -21.87 -19.37 -10.32
CA ASP A 195 -22.82 -19.40 -9.22
C ASP A 195 -22.79 -20.82 -8.63
N GLY A 196 -22.37 -20.93 -7.34
CA GLY A 196 -22.22 -22.18 -6.63
C GLY A 196 -23.55 -22.83 -6.28
#